data_9d2c95ad27ecb37cf8583454f15823a2
#
_entry.id   9d2c95ad27ecb37cf8583454f15823a2
#
_cell.length_a   1.000
_cell.length_b   1.000
_cell.length_c   1.000
_cell.angle_alpha   90.00
_cell.angle_beta   90.00
_cell.angle_gamma   90.00
#
_symmetry.space_group_name_H-M   'P 1'
#
loop_
_entity.id
_entity.type
_entity.pdbx_description
1 polymer ?
#
loop_
_entity_poly.entity_id
_entity_poly.type
_entity_poly.pdbx_seq_one_letter_code
_entity_poly.pdbx_strand_id
1 'polypeptide(L)'
;MENQKINLFNQAKNNIIINKDRIKSNKIYNPEDLVNLGIQNNIGESHIKSVTLGKLKIIAEQIKHLQNQAADILQEANINLYLNNAKCNFRKIKGKIYHLYEKNDEYFFSMLSPEEWNNKPPYRFINSYKLEEDMSWTSIDELEENKIDFKLLGLTY
;
A
#
# COMPACT_ATOMS: atom_id res chain seq x y z
N MET A 1 -2.64 27.03 -9.55
CA MET A 1 -2.10 26.64 -8.24
C MET A 1 -2.64 25.30 -7.71
N GLU A 2 -3.86 24.94 -8.04
CA GLU A 2 -4.50 23.66 -7.64
C GLU A 2 -3.82 22.42 -8.24
N ASN A 3 -3.39 22.50 -9.49
CA ASN A 3 -2.71 21.40 -10.19
C ASN A 3 -1.30 21.08 -9.66
N GLN A 4 -0.63 22.01 -8.97
CA GLN A 4 0.69 21.73 -8.35
C GLN A 4 0.56 20.98 -7.01
N LYS A 5 -0.53 21.19 -6.28
CA LYS A 5 -0.77 20.56 -4.97
C LYS A 5 -1.18 19.10 -5.09
N ILE A 6 -2.03 18.78 -6.08
CA ILE A 6 -2.35 17.41 -6.47
C ILE A 6 -1.09 16.67 -6.91
N ASN A 7 -0.14 17.37 -7.53
CA ASN A 7 1.12 16.81 -7.98
C ASN A 7 2.07 16.45 -6.82
N LEU A 8 2.07 17.19 -5.72
CA LEU A 8 2.92 16.90 -4.55
C LEU A 8 2.39 15.72 -3.71
N PHE A 9 1.06 15.59 -3.58
CA PHE A 9 0.47 14.42 -2.93
C PHE A 9 0.60 13.17 -3.80
N ASN A 10 0.40 13.31 -5.10
CA ASN A 10 0.70 12.25 -6.06
C ASN A 10 2.21 11.99 -6.17
N GLN A 11 3.08 12.98 -5.96
CA GLN A 11 4.54 12.78 -5.84
C GLN A 11 4.93 12.13 -4.51
N ALA A 12 4.28 12.44 -3.40
CA ALA A 12 4.49 11.71 -2.15
C ALA A 12 3.95 10.26 -2.28
N LYS A 13 2.77 10.07 -2.86
CA LYS A 13 2.24 8.76 -3.23
C LYS A 13 3.13 8.05 -4.27
N ASN A 14 3.64 8.76 -5.26
CA ASN A 14 4.56 8.24 -6.27
C ASN A 14 5.98 8.05 -5.72
N ASN A 15 6.44 8.82 -4.74
CA ASN A 15 7.72 8.58 -4.06
C ASN A 15 7.63 7.34 -3.15
N ILE A 16 6.46 7.04 -2.62
CA ILE A 16 6.17 5.76 -1.97
C ILE A 16 6.11 4.64 -3.03
N ILE A 17 5.57 4.91 -4.22
CA ILE A 17 5.53 4.00 -5.38
C ILE A 17 6.91 3.82 -6.04
N ILE A 18 7.83 4.79 -5.96
CA ILE A 18 9.20 4.72 -6.50
C ILE A 18 9.97 3.53 -5.90
N ASN A 19 9.65 3.09 -4.70
CA ASN A 19 10.25 1.88 -4.16
C ASN A 19 9.77 0.60 -4.86
N LYS A 20 8.60 0.61 -5.49
CA LYS A 20 8.12 -0.53 -6.30
C LYS A 20 9.00 -0.75 -7.54
N ASP A 21 9.44 0.33 -8.17
CA ASP A 21 10.36 0.26 -9.32
C ASP A 21 11.82 0.07 -8.90
N ARG A 22 12.23 0.56 -7.72
CA ARG A 22 13.57 0.30 -7.16
C ARG A 22 13.75 -1.15 -6.71
N ILE A 23 12.72 -1.78 -6.17
CA ILE A 23 12.73 -3.23 -5.87
C ILE A 23 12.86 -4.03 -7.17
N LYS A 24 12.29 -3.53 -8.28
CA LYS A 24 12.48 -4.11 -9.61
C LYS A 24 13.87 -3.86 -10.20
N SER A 25 14.55 -2.77 -9.84
CA SER A 25 15.84 -2.37 -10.43
C SER A 25 17.08 -2.92 -9.70
N ASN A 26 16.97 -3.36 -8.46
CA ASN A 26 18.06 -4.05 -7.77
C ASN A 26 18.06 -5.51 -8.20
N LYS A 27 18.84 -5.86 -9.20
CA LYS A 27 19.40 -7.14 -9.65
C LYS A 27 18.99 -8.46 -8.91
N ILE A 28 17.85 -8.47 -8.25
CA ILE A 28 17.21 -9.67 -7.76
C ILE A 28 16.35 -10.14 -8.94
N TYR A 29 16.96 -10.95 -9.79
CA TYR A 29 16.38 -11.77 -10.84
C TYR A 29 14.96 -11.32 -11.28
N ASN A 30 14.90 -10.58 -12.39
CA ASN A 30 13.63 -10.39 -13.07
C ASN A 30 13.02 -11.79 -13.27
N PRO A 31 11.79 -12.07 -12.81
CA PRO A 31 11.16 -13.38 -13.00
C PRO A 31 11.19 -13.88 -14.45
N GLU A 32 11.20 -12.96 -15.40
CA GLU A 32 11.33 -13.25 -16.84
C GLU A 32 12.71 -13.80 -17.21
N ASP A 33 13.78 -13.42 -16.49
CA ASP A 33 15.13 -13.90 -16.74
C ASP A 33 15.28 -15.40 -16.43
N LEU A 34 14.52 -15.92 -15.47
CA LEU A 34 14.48 -17.35 -15.17
C LEU A 34 13.92 -18.17 -16.36
N VAL A 35 12.89 -17.62 -17.00
CA VAL A 35 12.29 -18.24 -18.19
C VAL A 35 13.27 -18.18 -19.36
N ASN A 36 13.95 -17.03 -19.54
CA ASN A 36 14.94 -16.83 -20.59
C ASN A 36 16.17 -17.73 -20.40
N LEU A 37 16.66 -17.91 -19.16
CA LEU A 37 17.71 -18.88 -18.82
C LEU A 37 17.33 -20.31 -19.18
N GLY A 38 16.05 -20.69 -18.95
CA GLY A 38 15.52 -21.99 -19.35
C GLY A 38 15.47 -22.18 -20.89
N ILE A 39 15.26 -21.11 -21.63
CA ILE A 39 15.26 -21.13 -23.09
C ILE A 39 16.70 -21.21 -23.65
N GLN A 40 17.65 -20.50 -23.04
CA GLN A 40 19.05 -20.42 -23.48
C GLN A 40 19.84 -21.72 -23.19
N ASN A 41 19.55 -22.39 -22.07
CA ASN A 41 20.12 -23.68 -21.77
C ASN A 41 19.45 -24.72 -22.69
N ASN A 42 20.11 -25.08 -23.77
CA ASN A 42 19.69 -26.03 -24.80
C ASN A 42 19.38 -27.41 -24.17
N ILE A 43 18.33 -27.46 -23.33
CA ILE A 43 17.86 -28.66 -22.66
C ILE A 43 17.20 -29.53 -23.71
N GLY A 44 17.86 -30.63 -24.05
CA GLY A 44 17.53 -31.71 -24.97
C GLY A 44 16.11 -31.81 -25.51
N GLU A 45 15.52 -32.95 -25.55
CA GLU A 45 14.24 -33.25 -26.20
C GLU A 45 13.10 -32.23 -25.90
N SER A 46 12.35 -31.87 -26.93
CA SER A 46 11.27 -30.85 -26.93
C SER A 46 10.29 -30.98 -25.75
N HIS A 47 10.01 -32.18 -25.29
CA HIS A 47 9.08 -32.45 -24.20
C HIS A 47 9.66 -32.08 -22.82
N ILE A 48 10.93 -32.42 -22.56
CA ILE A 48 11.63 -32.06 -21.29
C ILE A 48 11.76 -30.54 -21.19
N LYS A 49 12.05 -29.88 -22.31
CA LYS A 49 12.12 -28.41 -22.38
C LYS A 49 10.78 -27.76 -22.01
N SER A 50 9.67 -28.25 -22.55
CA SER A 50 8.32 -27.74 -22.26
C SER A 50 7.96 -27.87 -20.79
N VAL A 51 8.20 -29.04 -20.18
CA VAL A 51 7.93 -29.29 -18.75
C VAL A 51 8.82 -28.39 -17.86
N THR A 52 10.09 -28.25 -18.19
CA THR A 52 11.03 -27.40 -17.43
C THR A 52 10.65 -25.93 -17.52
N LEU A 53 10.31 -25.43 -18.70
CA LEU A 53 9.84 -24.06 -18.88
C LEU A 53 8.54 -23.80 -18.12
N GLY A 54 7.60 -24.76 -18.10
CA GLY A 54 6.38 -24.66 -17.32
C GLY A 54 6.65 -24.51 -15.82
N LYS A 55 7.57 -25.31 -15.28
CA LYS A 55 7.98 -25.19 -13.86
C LYS A 55 8.65 -23.85 -13.56
N LEU A 56 9.55 -23.39 -14.42
CA LEU A 56 10.21 -22.09 -14.26
C LEU A 56 9.22 -20.92 -14.32
N LYS A 57 8.21 -21.02 -15.19
CA LYS A 57 7.14 -20.00 -15.28
C LYS A 57 6.36 -19.89 -13.99
N ILE A 58 5.97 -21.01 -13.38
CA ILE A 58 5.28 -21.03 -12.08
C ILE A 58 6.14 -20.38 -11.01
N ILE A 59 7.43 -20.68 -10.94
CA ILE A 59 8.36 -20.08 -9.99
C ILE A 59 8.49 -18.57 -10.24
N ALA A 60 8.58 -18.13 -11.48
CA ALA A 60 8.64 -16.72 -11.84
C ALA A 60 7.38 -15.95 -11.38
N GLU A 61 6.21 -16.56 -11.55
CA GLU A 61 4.95 -15.98 -11.06
C GLU A 61 4.91 -15.87 -9.52
N GLN A 62 5.40 -16.90 -8.81
CA GLN A 62 5.53 -16.85 -7.35
C GLN A 62 6.49 -15.74 -6.88
N ILE A 63 7.64 -15.61 -7.51
CA ILE A 63 8.60 -14.53 -7.20
C ILE A 63 7.97 -13.17 -7.42
N LYS A 64 7.27 -12.97 -8.54
CA LYS A 64 6.54 -11.73 -8.83
C LYS A 64 5.50 -11.42 -7.77
N HIS A 65 4.75 -12.42 -7.32
CA HIS A 65 3.76 -12.25 -6.26
C HIS A 65 4.42 -11.84 -4.94
N LEU A 66 5.50 -12.50 -4.53
CA LEU A 66 6.24 -12.17 -3.32
C LEU A 66 6.87 -10.76 -3.38
N GLN A 67 7.36 -10.35 -4.54
CA GLN A 67 7.89 -9.00 -4.75
C GLN A 67 6.79 -7.94 -4.60
N ASN A 68 5.58 -8.21 -5.09
CA ASN A 68 4.44 -7.30 -4.91
C ASN A 68 4.06 -7.21 -3.43
N GLN A 69 3.95 -8.34 -2.72
CA GLN A 69 3.65 -8.35 -1.28
C GLN A 69 4.70 -7.56 -0.48
N ALA A 70 5.98 -7.73 -0.78
CA ALA A 70 7.04 -6.96 -0.13
C ALA A 70 6.91 -5.45 -0.40
N ALA A 71 6.54 -5.07 -1.63
CA ALA A 71 6.31 -3.67 -1.98
C ALA A 71 5.10 -3.09 -1.22
N ASP A 72 4.04 -3.85 -1.06
CA ASP A 72 2.83 -3.43 -0.35
C ASP A 72 3.12 -3.24 1.15
N ILE A 73 3.86 -4.16 1.79
CA ILE A 73 4.31 -4.04 3.19
C ILE A 73 5.18 -2.78 3.39
N LEU A 74 6.12 -2.51 2.48
CA LEU A 74 6.96 -1.32 2.57
C LEU A 74 6.15 -0.03 2.38
N GLN A 75 5.14 -0.06 1.53
CA GLN A 75 4.23 1.06 1.33
C GLN A 75 3.42 1.33 2.60
N GLU A 76 2.86 0.30 3.21
CA GLU A 76 2.12 0.40 4.47
C GLU A 76 3.00 0.96 5.59
N ALA A 77 4.23 0.45 5.74
CA ALA A 77 5.18 0.96 6.73
C ALA A 77 5.49 2.46 6.54
N ASN A 78 5.65 2.91 5.30
CA ASN A 78 5.87 4.33 5.00
C ASN A 78 4.65 5.19 5.32
N ILE A 79 3.44 4.73 5.00
CA ILE A 79 2.19 5.42 5.36
C ILE A 79 2.09 5.54 6.88
N ASN A 80 2.33 4.46 7.61
CA ASN A 80 2.30 4.46 9.08
C ASN A 80 3.31 5.44 9.68
N LEU A 81 4.53 5.48 9.14
CA LEU A 81 5.55 6.44 9.56
C LEU A 81 5.09 7.88 9.33
N TYR A 82 4.49 8.14 8.18
CA TYR A 82 3.98 9.46 7.84
C TYR A 82 2.84 9.90 8.76
N LEU A 83 1.87 9.02 9.01
CA LEU A 83 0.74 9.28 9.90
C LEU A 83 1.20 9.46 11.37
N ASN A 84 2.20 8.70 11.82
CA ASN A 84 2.76 8.88 13.15
C ASN A 84 3.42 10.25 13.33
N ASN A 85 4.02 10.80 12.29
CA ASN A 85 4.66 12.11 12.30
C ASN A 85 3.70 13.28 12.06
N ALA A 86 2.43 13.02 11.68
CA ALA A 86 1.43 14.07 11.50
C ALA A 86 1.20 14.84 12.80
N LYS A 87 1.11 16.17 12.70
CA LYS A 87 0.90 17.06 13.84
C LYS A 87 -0.38 16.69 14.59
N CYS A 88 -0.32 16.76 15.90
CA CYS A 88 -1.50 16.55 16.74
C CYS A 88 -1.30 17.29 18.06
N ASN A 89 -2.36 17.92 18.57
CA ASN A 89 -2.37 18.66 19.82
C ASN A 89 -3.00 17.91 21.00
N PHE A 90 -3.19 16.60 20.83
CA PHE A 90 -3.75 15.69 21.83
C PHE A 90 -2.93 14.39 21.88
N ARG A 91 -3.09 13.63 22.95
CA ARG A 91 -2.51 12.30 23.07
C ARG A 91 -3.32 11.30 22.26
N LYS A 92 -2.69 10.62 21.32
CA LYS A 92 -3.30 9.54 20.54
C LYS A 92 -3.55 8.32 21.44
N ILE A 93 -4.73 7.73 21.36
CA ILE A 93 -5.17 6.55 22.14
C ILE A 93 -5.47 5.43 21.15
N LYS A 94 -4.93 4.24 21.43
CA LYS A 94 -5.16 3.04 20.64
C LYS A 94 -6.65 2.69 20.56
N GLY A 95 -7.09 2.13 19.46
CA GLY A 95 -8.49 1.78 19.17
C GLY A 95 -9.37 2.98 18.79
N LYS A 96 -8.88 4.23 18.85
CA LYS A 96 -9.64 5.43 18.49
C LYS A 96 -9.43 5.79 17.02
N ILE A 97 -10.47 6.41 16.45
CA ILE A 97 -10.46 6.97 15.11
C ILE A 97 -10.05 8.43 15.18
N TYR A 98 -9.24 8.85 14.25
CA TYR A 98 -8.77 10.22 14.07
C TYR A 98 -8.92 10.61 12.61
N HIS A 99 -9.18 11.89 12.38
CA HIS A 99 -9.46 12.46 11.08
C HIS A 99 -8.27 13.31 10.64
N LEU A 100 -7.69 12.98 9.49
CA LEU A 100 -6.53 13.68 8.93
C LEU A 100 -7.01 14.84 8.06
N TYR A 101 -6.47 16.00 8.35
CA TYR A 101 -6.73 17.25 7.62
C TYR A 101 -5.43 17.85 7.11
N GLU A 102 -5.55 18.64 6.05
CA GLU A 102 -4.46 19.42 5.47
C GLU A 102 -4.71 20.93 5.68
N LYS A 103 -3.69 21.62 6.17
CA LYS A 103 -3.67 23.08 6.32
C LYS A 103 -2.29 23.61 5.90
N ASN A 104 -2.23 24.47 4.90
CA ASN A 104 -0.99 25.11 4.44
C ASN A 104 0.14 24.09 4.14
N ASP A 105 -0.19 23.03 3.43
CA ASP A 105 0.70 21.92 3.09
C ASP A 105 1.23 21.10 4.30
N GLU A 106 0.64 21.30 5.48
CA GLU A 106 0.92 20.50 6.68
C GLU A 106 -0.26 19.63 7.04
N TYR A 107 0.03 18.39 7.42
CA TYR A 107 -0.98 17.43 7.84
C TYR A 107 -1.09 17.36 9.35
N PHE A 108 -2.32 17.31 9.83
CA PHE A 108 -2.59 17.19 11.26
C PHE A 108 -3.82 16.32 11.52
N PHE A 109 -3.81 15.67 12.68
CA PHE A 109 -4.96 14.92 13.16
C PHE A 109 -5.91 15.78 13.97
N SER A 110 -7.21 15.52 13.79
CA SER A 110 -8.32 16.03 14.61
C SER A 110 -9.14 14.87 15.15
N MET A 111 -9.77 15.10 16.28
CA MET A 111 -10.81 14.20 16.81
C MET A 111 -12.17 14.45 16.17
N LEU A 112 -12.37 15.62 15.54
CA LEU A 112 -13.63 16.01 14.92
C LEU A 112 -13.69 15.48 13.50
N SER A 113 -14.77 14.78 13.19
CA SER A 113 -15.07 14.29 11.84
C SER A 113 -15.60 15.41 10.94
N PRO A 114 -15.61 15.24 9.61
CA PRO A 114 -16.24 16.21 8.70
C PRO A 114 -17.70 16.50 9.01
N GLU A 115 -18.47 15.49 9.48
CA GLU A 115 -19.88 15.60 9.84
C GLU A 115 -20.07 16.51 11.07
N GLU A 116 -19.17 16.45 12.06
CA GLU A 116 -19.18 17.31 13.25
C GLU A 116 -18.89 18.77 12.90
N TRP A 117 -18.31 19.03 11.73
CA TRP A 117 -18.19 20.37 11.13
C TRP A 117 -19.38 20.73 10.22
N ASN A 118 -20.53 20.05 10.34
CA ASN A 118 -21.69 20.19 9.44
C ASN A 118 -21.31 20.00 7.96
N ASN A 119 -20.42 19.06 7.66
CA ASN A 119 -19.84 18.81 6.34
C ASN A 119 -19.15 20.03 5.70
N LYS A 120 -18.70 21.00 6.51
CA LYS A 120 -17.96 22.19 6.07
C LYS A 120 -16.71 22.37 6.94
N PRO A 121 -15.78 21.43 6.96
CA PRO A 121 -14.55 21.58 7.73
C PRO A 121 -13.76 22.80 7.24
N PRO A 122 -13.14 23.57 8.14
CA PRO A 122 -12.34 24.74 7.77
C PRO A 122 -11.03 24.37 7.06
N TYR A 123 -10.70 23.08 7.01
CA TYR A 123 -9.50 22.52 6.42
C TYR A 123 -9.86 21.39 5.45
N ARG A 124 -8.96 21.10 4.53
CA ARG A 124 -9.17 20.00 3.58
C ARG A 124 -9.12 18.67 4.34
N PHE A 125 -10.22 17.94 4.34
CA PHE A 125 -10.26 16.57 4.85
C PHE A 125 -9.53 15.63 3.88
N ILE A 126 -8.73 14.73 4.42
CA ILE A 126 -7.96 13.75 3.66
C ILE A 126 -8.56 12.36 3.82
N ASN A 127 -8.57 11.83 5.04
CA ASN A 127 -9.17 10.55 5.37
C ASN A 127 -9.29 10.35 6.88
N SER A 128 -10.00 9.31 7.28
CA SER A 128 -10.13 8.86 8.66
C SER A 128 -9.32 7.59 8.88
N TYR A 129 -8.60 7.54 10.00
CA TYR A 129 -7.73 6.42 10.34
C TYR A 129 -7.99 5.95 11.77
N LYS A 130 -7.99 4.66 11.98
CA LYS A 130 -8.01 4.04 13.29
C LYS A 130 -6.58 3.72 13.72
N LEU A 131 -6.21 4.11 14.94
CA LEU A 131 -4.93 3.72 15.55
C LEU A 131 -5.08 2.33 16.17
N GLU A 132 -4.35 1.35 15.64
CA GLU A 132 -4.41 -0.03 16.12
C GLU A 132 -3.56 -0.26 17.39
N GLU A 133 -3.67 -1.45 17.99
CA GLU A 133 -2.98 -1.79 19.24
C GLU A 133 -1.46 -1.83 19.08
N ASP A 134 -0.96 -2.14 17.91
CA ASP A 134 0.47 -2.18 17.54
C ASP A 134 1.02 -0.83 17.07
N MET A 135 0.21 0.24 17.15
CA MET A 135 0.54 1.60 16.69
C MET A 135 0.55 1.76 15.16
N SER A 136 0.05 0.81 14.42
CA SER A 136 -0.25 0.97 12.99
C SER A 136 -1.54 1.77 12.79
N TRP A 137 -1.75 2.24 11.57
CA TRP A 137 -2.93 2.99 11.17
C TRP A 137 -3.68 2.25 10.08
N THR A 138 -4.96 2.03 10.30
CA THR A 138 -5.85 1.43 9.30
C THR A 138 -6.83 2.48 8.79
N SER A 139 -6.95 2.62 7.48
CA SER A 139 -7.96 3.48 6.86
C SER A 139 -9.36 2.97 7.19
N ILE A 140 -10.30 3.89 7.45
CA ILE A 140 -11.71 3.51 7.69
C ILE A 140 -12.30 2.90 6.43
N ASP A 141 -11.93 3.37 5.24
CA ASP A 141 -12.38 2.81 3.97
C ASP A 141 -11.98 1.33 3.84
N GLU A 142 -10.73 0.99 4.20
CA GLU A 142 -10.23 -0.40 4.21
C GLU A 142 -10.97 -1.28 5.24
N LEU A 143 -11.33 -0.71 6.41
CA LEU A 143 -12.11 -1.42 7.42
C LEU A 143 -13.53 -1.74 6.94
N GLU A 144 -14.13 -0.85 6.16
CA GLU A 144 -15.45 -1.05 5.59
C GLU A 144 -15.41 -2.08 4.46
N GLU A 145 -14.44 -2.01 3.57
CA GLU A 145 -14.23 -2.99 2.50
C GLU A 145 -14.03 -4.40 3.07
N ASN A 146 -13.17 -4.57 4.05
CA ASN A 146 -12.92 -5.85 4.71
C ASN A 146 -14.20 -6.41 5.37
N LYS A 147 -15.05 -5.58 5.99
CA LYS A 147 -16.32 -6.02 6.57
C LYS A 147 -17.30 -6.54 5.50
N ILE A 148 -17.31 -5.90 4.34
CA ILE A 148 -18.15 -6.35 3.21
C ILE A 148 -17.69 -7.72 2.73
N ASP A 149 -16.39 -7.93 2.57
CA ASP A 149 -15.81 -9.19 2.12
C ASP A 149 -16.13 -10.34 3.11
N PHE A 150 -15.96 -10.13 4.41
CA PHE A 150 -16.32 -11.11 5.43
C PHE A 150 -17.81 -11.45 5.40
N LYS A 151 -18.67 -10.47 5.21
CA LYS A 151 -20.11 -10.66 5.10
C LYS A 151 -20.50 -11.44 3.85
N LEU A 152 -19.85 -11.20 2.72
CA LEU A 152 -20.03 -11.95 1.47
C LEU A 152 -19.58 -13.40 1.60
N LEU A 153 -18.55 -13.66 2.40
CA LEU A 153 -18.05 -15.01 2.71
C LEU A 153 -18.87 -15.74 3.79
N GLY A 154 -19.93 -15.12 4.33
CA GLY A 154 -20.75 -15.68 5.38
C GLY A 154 -20.06 -15.80 6.75
N LEU A 155 -18.93 -15.11 6.92
CA LEU A 155 -18.18 -15.02 8.17
C LEU A 155 -18.67 -13.80 8.95
N THR A 156 -19.53 -14.03 9.94
CA THR A 156 -19.94 -12.98 10.91
C THR A 156 -19.05 -13.10 12.15
N TYR A 157 -18.57 -11.95 12.64
CA TYR A 157 -17.97 -11.84 13.97
C TYR A 157 -19.05 -11.93 15.04
#